data_3aebb818012a078a9125313b0dff2b8c
#
_entry.id   3aebb818012a078a9125313b0dff2b8c
#
_cell.length_a   1.000
_cell.length_b   1.000
_cell.length_c   1.000
_cell.angle_alpha   90.00
_cell.angle_beta   90.00
_cell.angle_gamma   90.00
#
_symmetry.space_group_name_H-M   'P 1'
#
loop_
_entity.id
_entity.type
_entity.pdbx_description
1 polymer ?
#
loop_
_entity_poly.entity_id
_entity_poly.type
_entity_poly.pdbx_seq_one_letter_code
_entity_poly.pdbx_strand_id
1 'polypeptide(L)'
;MKIALPETGGIVSGPGEAKMVRIYETEPSISMIEQYENPAMTAPSARGIWMLRSALDRGASIMIVSGIGSHAFDFLDGKGDLYIAAGMSVEDAVENFTLGKLPKLEHPNHESGHHHDHDQ
;
A
#
# COMPACT_ATOMS: atom_id res chain seq x y z
N MET A 1 9.35 11.87 6.02
CA MET A 1 8.76 11.09 4.89
C MET A 1 7.52 10.39 5.40
N LYS A 2 6.45 10.48 4.61
CA LYS A 2 5.18 9.88 5.02
C LYS A 2 4.96 8.54 4.31
N ILE A 3 4.51 7.56 5.09
CA ILE A 3 4.29 6.19 4.63
C ILE A 3 2.82 5.85 4.83
N ALA A 4 2.19 5.28 3.81
CA ALA A 4 0.81 4.83 3.91
C ALA A 4 0.75 3.31 3.88
N LEU A 5 -0.07 2.72 4.76
CA LEU A 5 -0.26 1.29 4.83
C LEU A 5 -1.75 0.97 4.90
N PRO A 6 -2.31 0.30 3.90
CA PRO A 6 -3.65 -0.27 4.04
C PRO A 6 -3.58 -1.45 5.00
N GLU A 7 -4.57 -1.55 5.90
CA GLU A 7 -4.53 -2.57 6.94
C GLU A 7 -5.93 -3.03 7.31
N THR A 8 -6.01 -4.25 7.84
CA THR A 8 -7.22 -4.79 8.44
C THR A 8 -6.80 -5.48 9.73
N GLY A 9 -7.38 -5.03 10.85
CA GLY A 9 -7.03 -5.60 12.15
C GLY A 9 -5.58 -5.43 12.54
N GLY A 10 -4.91 -4.39 12.03
CA GLY A 10 -3.51 -4.13 12.33
C GLY A 10 -2.52 -4.89 11.46
N ILE A 11 -3.01 -5.65 10.47
CA ILE A 11 -2.16 -6.41 9.55
C ILE A 11 -2.18 -5.74 8.19
N VAL A 12 -1.00 -5.60 7.57
CA VAL A 12 -0.89 -4.99 6.25
C VAL A 12 -1.72 -5.78 5.25
N SER A 13 -2.50 -5.06 4.44
CA SER A 13 -3.43 -5.65 3.48
C SER A 13 -3.19 -5.08 2.08
N GLY A 14 -3.97 -5.53 1.11
CA GLY A 14 -3.95 -4.96 -0.22
C GLY A 14 -4.72 -3.64 -0.26
N PRO A 15 -4.39 -2.74 -1.19
CA PRO A 15 -5.02 -1.41 -1.21
C PRO A 15 -6.50 -1.43 -1.51
N GLY A 16 -6.99 -2.41 -2.29
CA GLY A 16 -8.40 -2.46 -2.67
C GLY A 16 -9.29 -3.18 -1.69
N GLU A 17 -8.73 -3.88 -0.70
CA GLU A 17 -9.50 -4.73 0.20
C GLU A 17 -9.33 -4.39 1.67
N ALA A 18 -8.37 -3.56 2.02
CA ALA A 18 -8.14 -3.17 3.40
C ALA A 18 -9.29 -2.33 3.92
N LYS A 19 -9.56 -2.45 5.21
CA LYS A 19 -10.62 -1.68 5.85
C LYS A 19 -10.17 -0.27 6.23
N MET A 20 -8.91 -0.13 6.63
CA MET A 20 -8.37 1.13 7.12
C MET A 20 -7.09 1.46 6.40
N VAL A 21 -6.68 2.72 6.51
CA VAL A 21 -5.38 3.18 6.05
C VAL A 21 -4.71 3.91 7.19
N ARG A 22 -3.43 3.63 7.44
CA ARG A 22 -2.63 4.36 8.42
C ARG A 22 -1.55 5.14 7.70
N ILE A 23 -1.32 6.36 8.17
CA ILE A 23 -0.23 7.21 7.68
C ILE A 23 0.77 7.36 8.82
N TYR A 24 2.02 7.07 8.53
CA TYR A 24 3.13 7.23 9.48
C TYR A 24 4.08 8.29 8.97
N GLU A 25 4.65 9.04 9.91
CA GLU A 25 5.79 9.92 9.64
C GLU A 25 7.02 9.27 10.25
N THR A 26 8.15 9.30 9.53
CA THR A 26 9.37 8.66 10.02
C THR A 26 10.32 9.62 10.72
N GLU A 27 10.08 10.93 10.65
CA GLU A 27 10.99 11.93 11.20
C GLU A 27 10.26 12.82 12.20
N PRO A 28 10.85 13.14 13.34
CA PRO A 28 12.19 12.73 13.82
C PRO A 28 12.22 11.30 14.30
N SER A 29 11.06 10.68 14.49
CA SER A 29 10.95 9.28 14.86
C SER A 29 9.65 8.75 14.28
N ILE A 30 9.52 7.42 14.20
CA ILE A 30 8.32 6.78 13.65
C ILE A 30 7.12 7.11 14.53
N SER A 31 6.07 7.67 13.93
CA SER A 31 4.82 7.94 14.64
C SER A 31 3.65 7.87 13.67
N MET A 32 2.54 7.31 14.15
CA MET A 32 1.31 7.29 13.37
C MET A 32 0.66 8.66 13.49
N ILE A 33 0.44 9.31 12.34
CA ILE A 33 -0.13 10.65 12.33
C ILE A 33 -1.60 10.66 11.92
N GLU A 34 -2.08 9.59 11.28
CA GLU A 34 -3.48 9.53 10.87
C GLU A 34 -3.88 8.08 10.64
N GLN A 35 -5.15 7.77 10.93
CA GLN A 35 -5.78 6.51 10.57
C GLN A 35 -7.18 6.84 10.09
N TYR A 36 -7.59 6.28 8.95
CA TYR A 36 -8.90 6.60 8.38
C TYR A 36 -9.45 5.40 7.62
N GLU A 37 -10.76 5.42 7.40
CA GLU A 37 -11.43 4.38 6.64
C GLU A 37 -10.94 4.39 5.19
N ASN A 38 -10.62 3.20 4.68
CA ASN A 38 -10.16 3.08 3.30
C ASN A 38 -11.30 3.42 2.34
N PRO A 39 -11.16 4.46 1.49
CA PRO A 39 -12.22 4.81 0.55
C PRO A 39 -12.50 3.71 -0.47
N ALA A 40 -11.59 2.72 -0.62
CA ALA A 40 -11.86 1.57 -1.47
C ALA A 40 -13.09 0.79 -1.01
N MET A 41 -13.43 0.87 0.28
CA MET A 41 -14.55 0.10 0.83
C MET A 41 -15.89 0.49 0.22
N THR A 42 -16.06 1.73 -0.21
CA THR A 42 -17.30 2.20 -0.81
C THR A 42 -17.18 2.46 -2.30
N ALA A 43 -16.02 2.24 -2.88
CA ALA A 43 -15.82 2.47 -4.32
C ALA A 43 -16.43 1.31 -5.11
N PRO A 44 -17.19 1.60 -6.18
CA PRO A 44 -17.77 0.53 -7.00
C PRO A 44 -16.76 -0.18 -7.87
N SER A 45 -15.64 0.48 -8.20
CA SER A 45 -14.60 -0.10 -9.04
C SER A 45 -13.30 0.65 -8.78
N ALA A 46 -12.18 0.14 -9.33
CA ALA A 46 -10.86 0.75 -9.20
C ALA A 46 -10.48 0.95 -7.73
N ARG A 47 -10.81 -0.03 -6.89
CA ARG A 47 -10.75 0.13 -5.44
C ARG A 47 -9.35 0.46 -4.94
N GLY A 48 -8.34 -0.26 -5.42
CA GLY A 48 -6.97 0.01 -5.00
C GLY A 48 -6.51 1.41 -5.38
N ILE A 49 -6.95 1.91 -6.52
CA ILE A 49 -6.62 3.26 -6.96
C ILE A 49 -7.18 4.31 -6.01
N TRP A 50 -8.41 4.10 -5.52
CA TRP A 50 -9.01 5.04 -4.57
C TRP A 50 -8.20 5.12 -3.27
N MET A 51 -7.72 3.97 -2.78
CA MET A 51 -6.86 3.96 -1.60
C MET A 51 -5.58 4.73 -1.86
N LEU A 52 -4.89 4.42 -2.97
CA LEU A 52 -3.61 5.06 -3.28
C LEU A 52 -3.77 6.57 -3.45
N ARG A 53 -4.85 6.98 -4.13
CA ARG A 53 -5.11 8.41 -4.31
C ARG A 53 -5.31 9.11 -2.98
N SER A 54 -6.05 8.49 -2.06
CA SER A 54 -6.29 9.08 -0.74
C SER A 54 -4.98 9.27 0.03
N ALA A 55 -4.05 8.33 -0.11
CA ALA A 55 -2.75 8.40 0.56
C ALA A 55 -1.87 9.48 -0.07
N LEU A 56 -1.86 9.55 -1.40
CA LEU A 56 -1.10 10.59 -2.10
C LEU A 56 -1.62 11.98 -1.73
N ASP A 57 -2.93 12.14 -1.59
CA ASP A 57 -3.54 13.41 -1.19
C ASP A 57 -3.09 13.84 0.20
N ARG A 58 -2.70 12.90 1.05
CA ARG A 58 -2.19 13.18 2.39
C ARG A 58 -0.67 13.38 2.43
N GLY A 59 -0.03 13.33 1.27
CA GLY A 59 1.40 13.57 1.17
C GLY A 59 2.27 12.32 1.33
N ALA A 60 1.66 11.13 1.31
CA ALA A 60 2.46 9.90 1.39
C ALA A 60 3.20 9.68 0.08
N SER A 61 4.48 9.36 0.17
CA SER A 61 5.31 9.04 -0.99
C SER A 61 5.74 7.58 -1.01
N ILE A 62 5.49 6.86 0.08
CA ILE A 62 5.82 5.44 0.24
C ILE A 62 4.54 4.70 0.55
N MET A 63 4.31 3.60 -0.17
CA MET A 63 3.18 2.73 0.09
C MET A 63 3.71 1.35 0.47
N ILE A 64 3.21 0.78 1.56
CA ILE A 64 3.57 -0.57 1.99
C ILE A 64 2.31 -1.41 1.96
N VAL A 65 2.26 -2.44 1.13
CA VAL A 65 1.08 -3.26 0.89
C VAL A 65 1.41 -4.73 1.00
N SER A 66 0.40 -5.58 1.13
CA SER A 66 0.61 -7.02 1.11
C SER A 66 0.72 -7.55 -0.31
N GLY A 67 0.09 -6.89 -1.25
CA GLY A 67 0.10 -7.24 -2.66
C GLY A 67 -0.67 -6.18 -3.43
N ILE A 68 -0.54 -6.18 -4.74
CA ILE A 68 -1.17 -5.14 -5.56
C ILE A 68 -1.41 -5.69 -6.97
N GLY A 69 -2.54 -5.33 -7.55
CA GLY A 69 -2.86 -5.65 -8.93
C GLY A 69 -2.22 -4.67 -9.90
N SER A 70 -2.23 -5.03 -11.18
CA SER A 70 -1.54 -4.26 -12.20
C SER A 70 -2.11 -2.86 -12.39
N HIS A 71 -3.43 -2.69 -12.31
CA HIS A 71 -4.02 -1.37 -12.52
C HIS A 71 -3.62 -0.38 -11.42
N ALA A 72 -3.63 -0.82 -10.18
CA ALA A 72 -3.22 0.03 -9.07
C ALA A 72 -1.72 0.32 -9.12
N PHE A 73 -0.93 -0.69 -9.48
CA PHE A 73 0.51 -0.50 -9.64
C PHE A 73 0.79 0.56 -10.71
N ASP A 74 0.13 0.45 -11.86
CA ASP A 74 0.32 1.41 -12.95
C ASP A 74 -0.09 2.82 -12.55
N PHE A 75 -1.17 2.94 -11.79
CA PHE A 75 -1.60 4.25 -11.29
C PHE A 75 -0.52 4.90 -10.43
N LEU A 76 0.12 4.13 -9.57
CA LEU A 76 1.11 4.65 -8.62
C LEU A 76 2.44 4.96 -9.30
N ASP A 77 2.73 4.33 -10.43
CA ASP A 77 4.02 4.48 -11.12
C ASP A 77 4.32 5.95 -11.39
N GLY A 78 5.51 6.39 -10.96
CA GLY A 78 5.92 7.78 -11.09
C GLY A 78 5.35 8.71 -10.01
N LYS A 79 4.49 8.21 -9.12
CA LYS A 79 3.86 9.03 -8.08
C LYS A 79 4.35 8.67 -6.68
N GLY A 80 4.87 7.47 -6.51
CA GLY A 80 5.35 7.01 -5.20
C GLY A 80 6.03 5.67 -5.34
N ASP A 81 6.67 5.25 -4.25
CA ASP A 81 7.38 3.97 -4.20
C ASP A 81 6.56 2.94 -3.45
N LEU A 82 6.71 1.68 -3.84
CA LEU A 82 5.87 0.60 -3.34
C LEU A 82 6.74 -0.50 -2.76
N TYR A 83 6.38 -0.95 -1.56
CA TYR A 83 7.09 -2.01 -0.85
C TYR A 83 6.10 -3.07 -0.40
N ILE A 84 6.59 -4.30 -0.23
CA ILE A 84 5.77 -5.45 0.13
C ILE A 84 6.05 -5.87 1.56
N ALA A 85 4.97 -6.11 2.33
CA ALA A 85 5.07 -6.57 3.71
C ALA A 85 3.93 -7.53 4.02
N ALA A 86 3.81 -8.60 3.24
CA ALA A 86 2.73 -9.57 3.41
C ALA A 86 2.81 -10.26 4.76
N GLY A 87 1.69 -10.33 5.47
CA GLY A 87 1.60 -11.04 6.74
C GLY A 87 2.16 -10.29 7.93
N MET A 88 2.67 -9.10 7.75
CA MET A 88 3.25 -8.32 8.85
C MET A 88 2.22 -7.43 9.52
N SER A 89 2.42 -7.18 10.81
CA SER A 89 1.70 -6.10 11.47
C SER A 89 2.17 -4.77 10.88
N VAL A 90 1.33 -3.74 11.00
CA VAL A 90 1.68 -2.42 10.50
C VAL A 90 2.95 -1.91 11.17
N GLU A 91 3.07 -2.11 12.49
CA GLU A 91 4.23 -1.65 13.24
C GLU A 91 5.52 -2.32 12.77
N ASP A 92 5.47 -3.63 12.56
CA ASP A 92 6.64 -4.35 12.06
C ASP A 92 6.99 -3.92 10.65
N ALA A 93 5.98 -3.69 9.82
CA ALA A 93 6.22 -3.28 8.44
C ALA A 93 6.92 -1.93 8.37
N VAL A 94 6.47 -0.96 9.18
CA VAL A 94 7.11 0.35 9.20
C VAL A 94 8.54 0.25 9.71
N GLU A 95 8.76 -0.53 10.77
CA GLU A 95 10.11 -0.71 11.29
C GLU A 95 11.02 -1.37 10.27
N ASN A 96 10.54 -2.44 9.62
CA ASN A 96 11.35 -3.12 8.61
C ASN A 96 11.64 -2.23 7.42
N PHE A 97 10.71 -1.36 7.07
CA PHE A 97 10.96 -0.39 6.01
C PHE A 97 12.12 0.53 6.39
N THR A 98 12.11 1.08 7.61
CA THR A 98 13.17 2.01 8.03
C THR A 98 14.53 1.32 8.14
N LEU A 99 14.53 -0.01 8.36
CA LEU A 99 15.76 -0.80 8.41
C LEU A 99 16.22 -1.26 7.03
N GLY A 100 15.47 -0.90 5.97
CA GLY A 100 15.83 -1.30 4.61
C GLY A 100 15.59 -2.75 4.32
N LYS A 101 14.66 -3.39 5.03
CA LYS A 101 14.45 -4.84 4.91
C LYS A 101 13.26 -5.24 4.05
N LEU A 102 12.45 -4.30 3.61
CA LEU A 102 11.29 -4.64 2.77
C LEU A 102 11.68 -4.64 1.30
N PRO A 103 11.23 -5.62 0.53
CA PRO A 103 11.47 -5.61 -0.91
C PRO A 103 10.67 -4.50 -1.57
N LYS A 104 11.34 -3.75 -2.43
CA LYS A 104 10.67 -2.76 -3.26
C LYS A 104 10.06 -3.45 -4.45
N LEU A 105 8.81 -3.12 -4.76
CA LEU A 105 8.11 -3.76 -5.86
C LEU A 105 8.31 -2.96 -7.14
N GLU A 106 8.89 -3.61 -8.14
CA GLU A 106 9.12 -2.99 -9.45
C GLU A 106 8.08 -3.42 -10.48
N HIS A 107 7.34 -4.50 -10.18
CA HIS A 107 6.29 -5.04 -11.04
C HIS A 107 5.13 -5.49 -10.18
N PRO A 108 3.89 -5.49 -10.69
CA PRO A 108 2.77 -5.95 -9.89
C PRO A 108 2.94 -7.44 -9.54
N ASN A 109 2.55 -7.79 -8.31
CA ASN A 109 2.65 -9.18 -7.85
C ASN A 109 1.31 -9.90 -7.88
N HIS A 110 0.24 -9.23 -8.29
CA HIS A 110 -1.06 -9.84 -8.54
C HIS A 110 -1.51 -9.46 -9.94
N GLU A 111 -1.95 -10.46 -10.70
CA GLU A 111 -2.54 -10.17 -12.00
C GLU A 111 -4.00 -9.79 -11.81
N SER A 112 -4.41 -8.78 -12.54
CA SER A 112 -5.79 -8.36 -12.45
C SER A 112 -6.58 -8.93 -13.64
N GLY A 113 -6.75 -10.17 -13.72
CA GLY A 113 -7.45 -10.77 -14.80
C GLY A 113 -6.95 -12.11 -15.19
N HIS A 114 -6.63 -12.32 -15.69
CA HIS A 114 -6.13 -13.49 -15.94
C HIS A 114 -5.13 -14.09 -16.20
N HIS A 115 -4.70 -14.23 -16.57
CA HIS A 115 -3.76 -14.78 -16.74
C HIS A 115 -3.01 -15.10 -17.48
N HIS A 116 -2.72 -15.13 -17.67
CA HIS A 116 -1.95 -15.47 -18.31
C HIS A 116 -1.18 -15.93 -18.83
N ASP A 117 -1.12 -16.01 -19.12
CA ASP A 117 -0.44 -16.50 -19.64
C ASP A 117 0.45 -16.68 -20.18
N HIS A 118 0.50 -16.65 -20.39
CA HIS A 118 1.19 -16.93 -20.93
C HIS A 118 1.99 -17.05 -21.35
N ASP A 119 1.95 -16.91 -21.50
CA ASP A 119 2.59 -17.13 -21.96
C ASP A 119 3.26 -17.34 -22.25
N GLN A 120 3.07 -17.27 -22.28
CA GLN A 120 3.45 -17.61 -22.55
C GLN A 120 3.88 -17.86 -22.66
#